data_69c8120a789908fe7ebe5c95a37e241c
#
_entry.id   69c8120a789908fe7ebe5c95a37e241c
#
_cell.length_a   1.000
_cell.length_b   1.000
_cell.length_c   1.000
_cell.angle_alpha   90.00
_cell.angle_beta   90.00
_cell.angle_gamma   90.00
#
_symmetry.space_group_name_H-M   'P 1'
#
loop_
_entity.id
_entity.type
_entity.pdbx_description
1 polymer ?
#
loop_
_entity_poly.entity_id
_entity_poly.type
_entity_poly.pdbx_seq_one_letter_code
_entity_poly.pdbx_strand_id
1 'polypeptide(L)'
;MNGIMKYINRIHRTGGVVYSSKLKDYGIAHCQHPYIILICREPGIVQEKISREICVNKSNVTRQLATLEEKGLITRQQDMEDRRVWRV
;
A
#
# COMPACT_ATOMS: atom_id res chain seq x y z
N MET A 1 18.96 18.14 -6.43
CA MET A 1 17.91 17.14 -6.64
C MET A 1 18.47 15.73 -6.77
N ASN A 2 19.52 15.55 -7.56
CA ASN A 2 20.12 14.22 -7.75
C ASN A 2 20.59 13.56 -6.46
N GLY A 3 21.12 14.35 -5.51
CA GLY A 3 21.58 13.82 -4.24
C GLY A 3 20.43 13.27 -3.37
N ILE A 4 19.31 13.99 -3.34
CA ILE A 4 18.13 13.58 -2.57
C ILE A 4 17.55 12.29 -3.16
N MET A 5 17.40 12.23 -4.49
CA MET A 5 16.88 11.03 -5.14
C MET A 5 17.78 9.81 -4.93
N LYS A 6 19.08 10.04 -4.92
CA LYS A 6 20.05 8.96 -4.66
C LYS A 6 19.88 8.40 -3.25
N TYR A 7 19.68 9.26 -2.26
CA TYR A 7 19.44 8.82 -0.88
C TYR A 7 18.11 8.10 -0.74
N ILE A 8 17.05 8.62 -1.36
CA ILE A 8 15.74 7.98 -1.34
C ILE A 8 15.82 6.57 -1.92
N ASN A 9 16.48 6.43 -3.08
CA ASN A 9 16.65 5.13 -3.73
C ASN A 9 17.46 4.16 -2.86
N ARG A 10 18.49 4.65 -2.20
CA ARG A 10 19.33 3.83 -1.33
C ARG A 10 18.52 3.36 -0.11
N ILE A 11 17.78 4.26 0.53
CA ILE A 11 16.93 3.91 1.67
C ILE A 11 15.88 2.89 1.24
N HIS A 12 15.25 3.10 0.11
CA HIS A 12 14.24 2.19 -0.42
C HIS A 12 14.82 0.79 -0.66
N ARG A 13 15.98 0.69 -1.28
CA ARG A 13 16.63 -0.60 -1.56
C ARG A 13 17.04 -1.31 -0.26
N THR A 14 17.73 -0.59 0.62
CA THR A 14 18.21 -1.15 1.89
C THR A 14 17.02 -1.55 2.78
N GLY A 15 16.03 -0.67 2.88
CA GLY A 15 14.80 -0.96 3.61
C GLY A 15 14.06 -2.15 3.02
N GLY A 16 14.04 -2.27 1.69
CA GLY A 16 13.41 -3.38 1.00
C GLY A 16 14.01 -4.73 1.37
N VAL A 17 15.33 -4.81 1.45
CA VAL A 17 16.01 -6.05 1.84
C VAL A 17 15.65 -6.43 3.27
N VAL A 18 15.72 -5.48 4.20
CA VAL A 18 15.42 -5.73 5.62
C VAL A 18 13.95 -6.06 5.82
N TYR A 19 13.05 -5.25 5.26
CA TYR A 19 11.61 -5.44 5.45
C TYR A 19 11.08 -6.68 4.72
N SER A 20 11.62 -7.03 3.56
CA SER A 20 11.19 -8.24 2.85
C SER A 20 11.43 -9.49 3.68
N SER A 21 12.55 -9.54 4.41
CA SER A 21 12.85 -10.65 5.28
C SER A 21 11.85 -10.78 6.43
N LYS A 22 11.48 -9.66 7.05
CA LYS A 22 10.53 -9.64 8.17
C LYS A 22 9.08 -9.83 7.72
N LEU A 23 8.69 -9.17 6.61
CA LEU A 23 7.32 -9.21 6.11
C LEU A 23 6.96 -10.57 5.53
N LYS A 24 7.93 -11.32 5.06
CA LYS A 24 7.71 -12.65 4.54
C LYS A 24 7.03 -13.56 5.56
N ASP A 25 7.38 -13.43 6.85
CA ASP A 25 6.79 -14.20 7.92
C ASP A 25 5.29 -13.90 8.09
N TYR A 26 4.84 -12.71 7.66
CA TYR A 26 3.45 -12.30 7.72
C TYR A 26 2.73 -12.46 6.38
N GLY A 27 3.41 -13.00 5.37
CA GLY A 27 2.83 -13.16 4.04
C GLY A 27 2.69 -11.84 3.28
N ILE A 28 3.44 -10.82 3.64
CA ILE A 28 3.38 -9.49 3.02
C ILE A 28 4.60 -9.29 2.12
N ALA A 29 4.34 -9.02 0.83
CA ALA A 29 5.41 -8.65 -0.09
C ALA A 29 5.88 -7.22 0.16
N HIS A 30 7.14 -6.92 -0.14
CA HIS A 30 7.70 -5.58 0.05
C HIS A 30 6.89 -4.50 -0.68
N CYS A 31 6.42 -4.79 -1.88
CA CYS A 31 5.62 -3.84 -2.66
C CYS A 31 4.25 -3.54 -2.02
N GLN A 32 3.80 -4.35 -1.08
CA GLN A 32 2.53 -4.17 -0.37
C GLN A 32 2.67 -3.39 0.93
N HIS A 33 3.90 -3.24 1.41
CA HIS A 33 4.17 -2.57 2.70
C HIS A 33 3.64 -1.13 2.77
N PRO A 34 3.83 -0.26 1.77
CA PRO A 34 3.30 1.09 1.81
C PRO A 34 1.78 1.15 1.95
N TYR A 35 1.07 0.19 1.34
CA TYR A 35 -0.39 0.11 1.45
C TYR A 35 -0.82 -0.18 2.89
N ILE A 36 -0.15 -1.12 3.53
CA ILE A 36 -0.45 -1.50 4.92
C ILE A 36 -0.21 -0.29 5.86
N ILE A 37 0.88 0.44 5.67
CA ILE A 37 1.17 1.61 6.50
C ILE A 37 0.07 2.66 6.38
N LEU A 38 -0.35 2.98 5.16
CA LEU A 38 -1.41 3.98 4.95
C LEU A 38 -2.73 3.55 5.56
N ILE A 39 -3.10 2.29 5.39
CA ILE A 39 -4.35 1.76 5.93
C ILE A 39 -4.34 1.79 7.45
N CYS A 40 -3.21 1.47 8.08
CA CYS A 40 -3.09 1.52 9.52
C CYS A 40 -3.14 2.95 10.08
N ARG A 41 -2.63 3.92 9.33
CA ARG A 41 -2.67 5.34 9.72
C ARG A 41 -4.05 5.95 9.59
N GLU A 42 -4.80 5.53 8.60
CA GLU A 42 -6.12 6.08 8.32
C GLU A 42 -7.09 4.94 7.99
N PRO A 43 -7.63 4.25 9.02
CA PRO A 43 -8.63 3.22 8.80
C PRO A 43 -9.85 3.80 8.07
N GLY A 44 -10.34 3.07 7.08
CA GLY A 44 -11.42 3.56 6.23
C GLY A 44 -10.98 4.49 5.11
N ILE A 45 -9.68 4.54 4.83
CA ILE A 45 -9.12 5.40 3.77
C ILE A 45 -9.77 5.08 2.42
N VAL A 46 -10.07 6.12 1.65
CA VAL A 46 -10.61 5.97 0.31
C VAL A 46 -9.53 5.43 -0.62
N GLN A 47 -9.87 4.44 -1.42
CA GLN A 47 -8.90 3.76 -2.31
C GLN A 47 -8.21 4.74 -3.27
N GLU A 48 -8.93 5.75 -3.77
CA GLU A 48 -8.36 6.77 -4.63
C GLU A 48 -7.28 7.59 -3.92
N LYS A 49 -7.44 7.84 -2.62
CA LYS A 49 -6.44 8.57 -1.83
C LYS A 49 -5.15 7.75 -1.72
N ILE A 50 -5.25 6.43 -1.61
CA ILE A 50 -4.08 5.56 -1.59
C ILE A 50 -3.28 5.72 -2.88
N SER A 51 -3.95 5.73 -4.02
CA SER A 51 -3.32 5.93 -5.32
C SER A 51 -2.52 7.23 -5.37
N ARG A 52 -3.10 8.32 -4.86
CA ARG A 52 -2.44 9.63 -4.84
C ARG A 52 -1.24 9.65 -3.88
N GLU A 53 -1.39 9.09 -2.70
CA GLU A 53 -0.34 9.12 -1.68
C GLU A 53 0.88 8.27 -2.06
N ILE A 54 0.66 7.12 -2.68
CA ILE A 54 1.73 6.20 -3.07
C ILE A 54 2.27 6.52 -4.45
N CYS A 55 1.58 7.37 -5.23
CA CYS A 55 1.97 7.75 -6.59
C CYS A 55 2.00 6.56 -7.54
N VAL A 56 1.00 5.70 -7.46
CA VAL A 56 0.82 4.56 -8.38
C VAL A 56 -0.52 4.67 -9.07
N ASN A 57 -0.68 3.99 -10.21
CA ASN A 57 -1.92 4.03 -10.95
C ASN A 57 -3.02 3.24 -10.23
N LYS A 58 -4.27 3.58 -10.55
CA LYS A 58 -5.44 2.96 -9.90
C LYS A 58 -5.54 1.46 -10.12
N SER A 59 -5.14 0.99 -11.29
CA SER A 59 -5.16 -0.45 -11.58
C SER A 59 -4.22 -1.23 -10.68
N ASN A 60 -3.04 -0.69 -10.42
CA ASN A 60 -2.08 -1.32 -9.53
C ASN A 60 -2.59 -1.33 -8.09
N VAL A 61 -3.18 -0.22 -7.63
CA VAL A 61 -3.79 -0.15 -6.30
C VAL A 61 -4.87 -1.21 -6.13
N THR A 62 -5.78 -1.29 -7.09
CA THR A 62 -6.89 -2.28 -7.05
C THR A 62 -6.35 -3.70 -6.96
N ARG A 63 -5.34 -4.03 -7.76
CA ARG A 63 -4.74 -5.36 -7.76
C ARG A 63 -4.05 -5.69 -6.45
N GLN A 64 -3.27 -4.76 -5.90
CA GLN A 64 -2.56 -4.99 -4.64
C GLN A 64 -3.53 -5.11 -3.47
N LEU A 65 -4.56 -4.27 -3.42
CA LEU A 65 -5.56 -4.36 -2.36
C LEU A 65 -6.36 -5.65 -2.45
N ALA A 66 -6.68 -6.13 -3.66
CA ALA A 66 -7.36 -7.41 -3.83
C ALA A 66 -6.51 -8.56 -3.28
N THR A 67 -5.20 -8.54 -3.55
CA THR A 67 -4.28 -9.54 -3.02
C THR A 67 -4.22 -9.51 -1.49
N LEU A 68 -4.16 -8.32 -0.90
CA LEU A 68 -4.15 -8.18 0.55
C LEU A 68 -5.46 -8.65 1.19
N GLU A 69 -6.57 -8.39 0.52
CA GLU A 69 -7.88 -8.83 0.96
C GLU A 69 -7.99 -10.36 0.93
N GLU A 70 -7.49 -11.00 -0.12
CA GLU A 70 -7.45 -12.46 -0.23
C GLU A 70 -6.61 -13.09 0.88
N LYS A 71 -5.55 -12.43 1.32
CA LYS A 71 -4.72 -12.89 2.42
C LYS A 71 -5.37 -12.67 3.78
N GLY A 72 -6.51 -12.02 3.82
CA GLY A 72 -7.22 -11.72 5.08
C GLY A 72 -6.60 -10.60 5.90
N LEU A 73 -5.72 -9.79 5.29
CA LEU A 73 -5.03 -8.71 5.99
C LEU A 73 -5.81 -7.41 6.00
N ILE A 74 -6.69 -7.21 5.04
CA ILE A 74 -7.53 -6.02 4.95
C ILE A 74 -8.96 -6.42 4.57
N THR A 75 -9.89 -5.49 4.80
CA THR A 75 -11.24 -5.57 4.27
C THR A 75 -11.52 -4.33 3.44
N ARG A 76 -12.41 -4.45 2.46
CA ARG A 76 -12.83 -3.32 1.64
C ARG A 76 -14.34 -3.23 1.66
N GLN A 77 -14.87 -2.01 1.75
CA GLN A 77 -16.31 -1.75 1.75
C GLN A 77 -16.62 -0.61 0.81
N GLN A 78 -17.75 -0.70 0.13
CA GLN A 78 -18.26 0.42 -0.64
C GLN A 78 -18.74 1.49 0.33
N ASP A 79 -18.54 2.76 -0.06
CA ASP A 79 -19.04 3.88 0.72
C ASP A 79 -20.58 3.85 0.71
N MET A 80 -21.19 4.12 1.87
CA MET A 80 -22.65 4.07 1.99
C MET A 80 -23.35 5.16 1.19
N GLU A 81 -22.70 6.29 1.00
CA GLU A 81 -23.26 7.42 0.29
C GLU A 81 -22.96 7.39 -1.22
N ASP A 82 -21.79 6.88 -1.60
CA ASP A 82 -21.38 6.79 -3.00
C ASP A 82 -20.75 5.42 -3.28
N ARG A 83 -21.49 4.56 -3.98
CA ARG A 83 -21.07 3.20 -4.27
C ARG A 83 -19.88 3.11 -5.21
N ARG A 84 -19.48 4.21 -5.84
CA ARG A 84 -18.27 4.25 -6.67
C ARG A 84 -17.01 4.39 -5.84
N VAL A 85 -17.16 4.73 -4.57
CA VAL A 85 -16.05 4.95 -3.64
C VAL A 85 -15.84 3.70 -2.80
N TRP A 86 -14.61 3.20 -2.78
CA TRP A 86 -14.22 2.06 -1.96
C TRP A 86 -13.37 2.54 -0.79
N ARG A 87 -13.67 2.01 0.39
CA ARG A 87 -12.91 2.27 1.61
C ARG A 87 -12.23 0.99 2.07
N VAL A 88 -11.04 1.17 2.63
CA VAL A 88 -10.18 0.04 3.00
C VAL A 88 -10.03 -0.13 4.51
#